data_acc92fb752d60be708d2a9c4b079f58b
#
_entry.id   acc92fb752d60be708d2a9c4b079f58b
#
_cell.length_a   1.000
_cell.length_b   1.000
_cell.length_c   1.000
_cell.angle_alpha   90.00
_cell.angle_beta   90.00
_cell.angle_gamma   90.00
#
_symmetry.space_group_name_H-M   'P 1'
#
loop_
_entity.id
_entity.type
_entity.pdbx_description
1 polymer ?
#
loop_
_entity_poly.entity_id
_entity_poly.type
_entity_poly.pdbx_seq_one_letter_code
_entity_poly.pdbx_strand_id
1 'polypeptide(L)'
;MNPLQPQARLLYRGALLIFVVTIVIGLLNGLEIWDPTHQMILTHVHAGTLGWITLAVVASALAMFGGGADAKAVASARTLAMATLVTVVIYVAAFATTTGILRPVAGTLLLIAIIWALTWVAGRYGSSDKSTAQLALYLAVVSLTIGAILGVLLGVFVANGSLPGLSTERASALAGAHPAAMLIGYLILAGVAISHWVLKGGQARIGRLVAWALFLAGLIANVAFIFEIEALIQVFSGLQVIAIIAYIVHMWGKIKPSAWSGDSADNFGRAAVLGLVVGIGLLVYVVQLVTSGELDPETAEGPIGVLIAFDHSMFIGVMTNALFGVVAALSAAKAATNRIILVAVNFGLIVFLIGLVADSTILKQIGTPIMGLALLYGIAVYWQGLGSSTAAVT
;
A
#
# COMPACT_ATOMS: atom_id res chain seq x y z
N MET A 1 11.11 25.95 1.49
CA MET A 1 11.40 24.71 0.72
C MET A 1 11.52 23.53 1.66
N ASN A 2 11.10 22.35 1.27
CA ASN A 2 11.29 21.13 2.06
C ASN A 2 12.74 20.62 1.88
N PRO A 3 13.58 20.64 2.94
CA PRO A 3 14.98 20.24 2.86
C PRO A 3 15.16 18.72 2.58
N LEU A 4 14.07 17.92 2.69
CA LEU A 4 14.08 16.48 2.48
C LEU A 4 13.58 16.06 1.10
N GLN A 5 13.30 17.02 0.20
CA GLN A 5 12.84 16.70 -1.14
C GLN A 5 13.82 15.81 -1.94
N PRO A 6 15.17 15.98 -1.85
CA PRO A 6 16.10 15.06 -2.51
C PRO A 6 15.98 13.61 -2.02
N GLN A 7 15.81 13.40 -0.71
CA GLN A 7 15.67 12.07 -0.11
C GLN A 7 14.32 11.43 -0.50
N ALA A 8 13.24 12.19 -0.50
CA ALA A 8 11.94 11.72 -0.98
C ALA A 8 12.00 11.28 -2.45
N ARG A 9 12.65 12.08 -3.32
CA ARG A 9 12.85 11.72 -4.73
C ARG A 9 13.70 10.45 -4.91
N LEU A 10 14.77 10.29 -4.12
CA LEU A 10 15.58 9.08 -4.11
C LEU A 10 14.73 7.85 -3.82
N LEU A 11 13.92 7.89 -2.77
CA LEU A 11 13.04 6.79 -2.38
C LEU A 11 11.96 6.51 -3.42
N TYR A 12 11.31 7.54 -3.98
CA TYR A 12 10.34 7.34 -5.07
C TYR A 12 10.98 6.69 -6.30
N ARG A 13 12.18 7.11 -6.69
CA ARG A 13 12.88 6.48 -7.81
C ARG A 13 13.24 5.02 -7.52
N GLY A 14 13.73 4.72 -6.33
CA GLY A 14 13.98 3.34 -5.90
C GLY A 14 12.71 2.49 -5.88
N ALA A 15 11.63 3.04 -5.34
CA ALA A 15 10.32 2.39 -5.31
C ALA A 15 9.79 2.06 -6.72
N LEU A 16 9.86 3.01 -7.66
CA LEU A 16 9.46 2.80 -9.05
C LEU A 16 10.28 1.69 -9.73
N LEU A 17 11.60 1.61 -9.47
CA LEU A 17 12.43 0.55 -10.04
C LEU A 17 12.06 -0.84 -9.48
N ILE A 18 11.81 -0.95 -8.18
CA ILE A 18 11.41 -2.23 -7.59
C ILE A 18 10.00 -2.62 -8.05
N PHE A 19 9.12 -1.64 -8.28
CA PHE A 19 7.78 -1.90 -8.79
C PHE A 19 7.78 -2.59 -10.16
N VAL A 20 8.80 -2.38 -10.99
CA VAL A 20 8.98 -3.11 -12.25
C VAL A 20 9.00 -4.63 -12.01
N VAL A 21 9.66 -5.10 -10.93
CA VAL A 21 9.71 -6.53 -10.59
C VAL A 21 8.30 -7.07 -10.35
N THR A 22 7.51 -6.38 -9.53
CA THR A 22 6.10 -6.74 -9.28
C THR A 22 5.29 -6.80 -10.58
N ILE A 23 5.38 -5.76 -11.41
CA ILE A 23 4.59 -5.68 -12.64
C ILE A 23 4.98 -6.80 -13.62
N VAL A 24 6.28 -7.08 -13.78
CA VAL A 24 6.73 -8.13 -14.72
C VAL A 24 6.23 -9.50 -14.27
N ILE A 25 6.34 -9.85 -12.99
CA ILE A 25 5.82 -11.11 -12.47
C ILE A 25 4.29 -11.18 -12.67
N GLY A 26 3.57 -10.10 -12.33
CA GLY A 26 2.12 -10.02 -12.49
C GLY A 26 1.66 -10.10 -13.95
N LEU A 27 2.40 -9.47 -14.89
CA LEU A 27 2.10 -9.54 -16.33
C LEU A 27 2.25 -10.97 -16.86
N LEU A 28 3.36 -11.64 -16.55
CA LEU A 28 3.63 -12.99 -17.04
C LEU A 28 2.63 -14.00 -16.48
N ASN A 29 2.26 -13.87 -15.22
CA ASN A 29 1.26 -14.70 -14.58
C ASN A 29 -0.17 -14.41 -15.10
N GLY A 30 -0.58 -13.16 -15.13
CA GLY A 30 -1.94 -12.78 -15.56
C GLY A 30 -2.21 -13.00 -17.05
N LEU A 31 -1.16 -13.13 -17.89
CA LEU A 31 -1.23 -13.54 -19.28
C LEU A 31 -1.13 -15.08 -19.47
N GLU A 32 -0.95 -15.82 -18.36
CA GLU A 32 -0.75 -17.28 -18.38
C GLU A 32 0.45 -17.72 -19.26
N ILE A 33 1.45 -16.82 -19.46
CA ILE A 33 2.70 -17.13 -20.18
C ILE A 33 3.64 -17.93 -19.29
N TRP A 34 3.54 -17.74 -17.99
CA TRP A 34 4.39 -18.38 -17.00
C TRP A 34 3.58 -18.66 -15.72
N ASP A 35 3.73 -19.87 -15.21
CA ASP A 35 3.18 -20.28 -13.92
C ASP A 35 4.25 -20.04 -12.83
N PRO A 36 4.14 -18.96 -12.05
CA PRO A 36 5.13 -18.62 -11.06
C PRO A 36 5.10 -19.58 -9.87
N THR A 37 6.27 -19.99 -9.40
CA THR A 37 6.38 -20.74 -8.17
C THR A 37 5.83 -19.92 -6.99
N HIS A 38 5.41 -20.58 -5.91
CA HIS A 38 4.99 -19.91 -4.67
C HIS A 38 6.01 -18.87 -4.19
N GLN A 39 7.31 -19.14 -4.32
CA GLN A 39 8.37 -18.19 -4.02
C GLN A 39 8.27 -16.91 -4.86
N MET A 40 7.95 -17.02 -6.14
CA MET A 40 7.83 -15.87 -7.03
C MET A 40 6.53 -15.09 -6.78
N ILE A 41 5.45 -15.76 -6.39
CA ILE A 41 4.22 -15.10 -5.92
C ILE A 41 4.52 -14.28 -4.66
N LEU A 42 5.20 -14.85 -3.68
CA LEU A 42 5.63 -14.10 -2.49
C LEU A 42 6.55 -12.92 -2.84
N THR A 43 7.45 -13.09 -3.81
CA THR A 43 8.31 -12.01 -4.31
C THR A 43 7.47 -10.89 -4.95
N HIS A 44 6.47 -11.23 -5.76
CA HIS A 44 5.53 -10.27 -6.36
C HIS A 44 4.84 -9.44 -5.29
N VAL A 45 4.25 -10.09 -4.28
CA VAL A 45 3.54 -9.43 -3.18
C VAL A 45 4.48 -8.52 -2.38
N HIS A 46 5.66 -9.02 -1.96
CA HIS A 46 6.56 -8.26 -1.11
C HIS A 46 7.30 -7.15 -1.87
N ALA A 47 7.65 -7.34 -3.14
CA ALA A 47 8.18 -6.27 -3.98
C ALA A 47 7.15 -5.15 -4.20
N GLY A 48 5.87 -5.51 -4.37
CA GLY A 48 4.77 -4.54 -4.46
C GLY A 48 4.54 -3.80 -3.14
N THR A 49 4.39 -4.53 -2.04
CA THR A 49 4.04 -3.95 -0.73
C THR A 49 5.20 -3.18 -0.10
N LEU A 50 6.36 -3.80 0.02
CA LEU A 50 7.51 -3.21 0.71
C LEU A 50 8.43 -2.47 -0.25
N GLY A 51 8.59 -2.97 -1.49
CA GLY A 51 9.43 -2.36 -2.50
C GLY A 51 8.81 -1.10 -3.13
N TRP A 52 7.57 -1.17 -3.59
CA TRP A 52 6.86 -0.03 -4.19
C TRP A 52 6.18 0.83 -3.11
N ILE A 53 5.18 0.26 -2.43
CA ILE A 53 4.28 1.05 -1.59
C ILE A 53 5.01 1.60 -0.37
N THR A 54 5.71 0.77 0.40
CA THR A 54 6.33 1.22 1.67
C THR A 54 7.47 2.21 1.43
N LEU A 55 8.33 2.02 0.43
CA LEU A 55 9.33 3.04 0.08
C LEU A 55 8.68 4.36 -0.31
N ALA A 56 7.61 4.33 -1.11
CA ALA A 56 6.90 5.53 -1.54
C ALA A 56 6.11 6.18 -0.37
N VAL A 57 5.62 5.41 0.59
CA VAL A 57 5.00 5.94 1.83
C VAL A 57 6.05 6.63 2.70
N VAL A 58 7.24 6.04 2.88
CA VAL A 58 8.35 6.71 3.60
C VAL A 58 8.78 7.97 2.86
N ALA A 59 8.86 7.96 1.53
CA ALA A 59 9.11 9.15 0.73
C ALA A 59 8.05 10.24 0.96
N SER A 60 6.77 9.83 0.97
CA SER A 60 5.64 10.73 1.28
C SER A 60 5.72 11.29 2.70
N ALA A 61 6.17 10.49 3.67
CA ALA A 61 6.40 10.95 5.04
C ALA A 61 7.50 12.03 5.09
N LEU A 62 8.62 11.80 4.40
CA LEU A 62 9.69 12.82 4.31
C LEU A 62 9.20 14.10 3.62
N ALA A 63 8.35 13.98 2.61
CA ALA A 63 7.76 15.13 1.94
C ALA A 63 6.75 15.87 2.84
N MET A 64 5.89 15.15 3.55
CA MET A 64 4.80 15.72 4.37
C MET A 64 5.30 16.31 5.69
N PHE A 65 6.33 15.71 6.32
CA PHE A 65 6.86 16.11 7.62
C PHE A 65 8.20 16.84 7.54
N GLY A 66 8.77 17.01 6.36
CA GLY A 66 10.10 17.62 6.18
C GLY A 66 10.14 19.14 6.33
N GLY A 67 8.98 19.81 6.27
CA GLY A 67 8.90 21.27 6.48
C GLY A 67 9.42 21.67 7.86
N GLY A 68 10.31 22.67 7.93
CA GLY A 68 10.90 23.14 9.19
C GLY A 68 11.76 22.10 9.92
N ALA A 69 12.28 21.07 9.22
CA ALA A 69 13.23 20.15 9.82
C ALA A 69 14.57 20.83 10.10
N ASP A 70 15.08 20.64 11.31
CA ASP A 70 16.43 21.11 11.71
C ASP A 70 17.52 20.22 11.07
N ALA A 71 18.79 20.63 11.22
CA ALA A 71 19.93 19.93 10.66
C ALA A 71 20.04 18.47 11.16
N LYS A 72 19.67 18.21 12.41
CA LYS A 72 19.69 16.86 13.00
C LYS A 72 18.60 15.97 12.38
N ALA A 73 17.38 16.48 12.25
CA ALA A 73 16.27 15.78 11.60
C ALA A 73 16.57 15.51 10.11
N VAL A 74 17.21 16.44 9.42
CA VAL A 74 17.65 16.27 8.01
C VAL A 74 18.74 15.19 7.90
N ALA A 75 19.75 15.19 8.76
CA ALA A 75 20.80 14.19 8.77
C ALA A 75 20.22 12.78 9.05
N SER A 76 19.35 12.66 10.06
CA SER A 76 18.66 11.41 10.38
C SER A 76 17.81 10.91 9.22
N ALA A 77 17.04 11.79 8.57
CA ALA A 77 16.20 11.42 7.42
C ALA A 77 17.03 10.96 6.21
N ARG A 78 18.21 11.54 5.98
CA ARG A 78 19.13 11.12 4.91
C ARG A 78 19.60 9.68 5.13
N THR A 79 20.05 9.37 6.35
CA THR A 79 20.51 8.01 6.70
C THR A 79 19.34 7.02 6.70
N LEU A 80 18.17 7.42 7.21
CA LEU A 80 16.94 6.62 7.15
C LEU A 80 16.57 6.26 5.71
N ALA A 81 16.57 7.23 4.79
CA ALA A 81 16.24 6.98 3.39
C ALA A 81 17.16 5.93 2.75
N MET A 82 18.47 6.04 2.99
CA MET A 82 19.45 5.05 2.49
C MET A 82 19.26 3.69 3.15
N ALA A 83 19.09 3.65 4.47
CA ALA A 83 18.88 2.41 5.21
C ALA A 83 17.60 1.69 4.72
N THR A 84 16.49 2.41 4.57
CA THR A 84 15.23 1.84 4.09
C THR A 84 15.37 1.30 2.66
N LEU A 85 16.00 2.05 1.76
CA LEU A 85 16.21 1.60 0.38
C LEU A 85 17.06 0.32 0.32
N VAL A 86 18.18 0.31 1.02
CA VAL A 86 19.10 -0.84 1.04
C VAL A 86 18.45 -2.08 1.65
N THR A 87 17.78 -1.92 2.79
CA THR A 87 17.13 -3.05 3.47
C THR A 87 15.95 -3.62 2.68
N VAL A 88 15.20 -2.78 1.96
CA VAL A 88 14.14 -3.25 1.04
C VAL A 88 14.73 -4.04 -0.13
N VAL A 89 15.82 -3.57 -0.74
CA VAL A 89 16.49 -4.31 -1.82
C VAL A 89 16.97 -5.67 -1.33
N ILE A 90 17.63 -5.73 -0.15
CA ILE A 90 18.06 -6.99 0.46
C ILE A 90 16.86 -7.91 0.73
N TYR A 91 15.76 -7.35 1.25
CA TYR A 91 14.56 -8.11 1.56
C TYR A 91 13.90 -8.72 0.31
N VAL A 92 13.69 -7.92 -0.74
CA VAL A 92 13.12 -8.41 -2.01
C VAL A 92 14.03 -9.46 -2.66
N ALA A 93 15.34 -9.23 -2.65
CA ALA A 93 16.32 -10.20 -3.14
C ALA A 93 16.27 -11.51 -2.34
N ALA A 94 16.16 -11.45 -1.01
CA ALA A 94 16.01 -12.64 -0.17
C ALA A 94 14.77 -13.44 -0.50
N PHE A 95 13.62 -12.79 -0.75
CA PHE A 95 12.41 -13.48 -1.19
C PHE A 95 12.54 -14.11 -2.56
N ALA A 96 13.23 -13.46 -3.50
CA ALA A 96 13.42 -13.97 -4.86
C ALA A 96 14.41 -15.14 -4.95
N THR A 97 15.42 -15.19 -4.07
CA THR A 97 16.57 -16.10 -4.26
C THR A 97 16.74 -17.14 -3.16
N THR A 98 16.08 -16.98 -2.00
CA THR A 98 16.30 -17.88 -0.86
C THR A 98 15.00 -18.42 -0.28
N THR A 99 15.13 -19.44 0.56
CA THR A 99 14.08 -19.97 1.43
C THR A 99 14.59 -20.05 2.87
N GLY A 100 13.73 -20.36 3.82
CA GLY A 100 14.11 -20.54 5.22
C GLY A 100 14.55 -19.26 5.93
N ILE A 101 15.53 -19.39 6.83
CA ILE A 101 15.89 -18.36 7.84
C ILE A 101 16.40 -17.03 7.26
N LEU A 102 16.94 -17.01 6.05
CA LEU A 102 17.44 -15.76 5.45
C LEU A 102 16.34 -14.74 5.18
N ARG A 103 15.11 -15.19 4.94
CA ARG A 103 13.94 -14.27 4.77
C ARG A 103 13.60 -13.52 6.05
N PRO A 104 13.38 -14.15 7.22
CA PRO A 104 13.14 -13.42 8.45
C PRO A 104 14.34 -12.60 8.91
N VAL A 105 15.59 -13.00 8.62
CA VAL A 105 16.78 -12.18 8.88
C VAL A 105 16.72 -10.87 8.06
N ALA A 106 16.47 -10.96 6.75
CA ALA A 106 16.30 -9.79 5.91
C ALA A 106 15.08 -8.94 6.34
N GLY A 107 13.98 -9.59 6.75
CA GLY A 107 12.79 -8.95 7.32
C GLY A 107 13.11 -8.20 8.62
N THR A 108 13.96 -8.73 9.48
CA THR A 108 14.39 -8.06 10.71
C THR A 108 15.21 -6.79 10.41
N LEU A 109 16.11 -6.83 9.42
CA LEU A 109 16.84 -5.63 9.00
C LEU A 109 15.89 -4.54 8.49
N LEU A 110 14.89 -4.92 7.70
CA LEU A 110 13.88 -3.99 7.22
C LEU A 110 12.97 -3.48 8.36
N LEU A 111 12.59 -4.33 9.30
CA LEU A 111 11.82 -3.94 10.50
C LEU A 111 12.55 -2.87 11.31
N ILE A 112 13.87 -2.97 11.48
CA ILE A 112 14.68 -1.94 12.14
C ILE A 112 14.57 -0.60 11.41
N ALA A 113 14.62 -0.59 10.07
CA ALA A 113 14.44 0.62 9.28
C ALA A 113 13.00 1.18 9.40
N ILE A 114 11.97 0.32 9.45
CA ILE A 114 10.58 0.71 9.67
C ILE A 114 10.38 1.33 11.06
N ILE A 115 10.94 0.74 12.11
CA ILE A 115 10.91 1.30 13.48
C ILE A 115 11.61 2.66 13.51
N TRP A 116 12.73 2.81 12.80
CA TRP A 116 13.40 4.11 12.66
C TRP A 116 12.50 5.13 11.95
N ALA A 117 11.83 4.73 10.86
CA ALA A 117 10.85 5.58 10.18
C ALA A 117 9.71 6.00 11.12
N LEU A 118 9.16 5.06 11.91
CA LEU A 118 8.14 5.35 12.93
C LEU A 118 8.64 6.37 13.96
N THR A 119 9.83 6.19 14.53
CA THR A 119 10.38 7.13 15.54
C THR A 119 10.62 8.51 14.95
N TRP A 120 11.10 8.58 13.69
CA TRP A 120 11.30 9.84 12.99
C TRP A 120 9.95 10.55 12.72
N VAL A 121 8.96 9.83 12.18
CA VAL A 121 7.61 10.36 11.92
C VAL A 121 6.94 10.82 13.22
N ALA A 122 7.01 10.02 14.29
CA ALA A 122 6.43 10.36 15.59
C ALA A 122 7.02 11.67 16.17
N GLY A 123 8.34 11.81 16.10
CA GLY A 123 9.02 13.03 16.52
C GLY A 123 8.59 14.26 15.71
N ARG A 124 8.44 14.11 14.39
CA ARG A 124 7.99 15.19 13.51
C ARG A 124 6.49 15.49 13.65
N TYR A 125 5.66 14.46 13.86
CA TYR A 125 4.23 14.65 14.10
C TYR A 125 3.97 15.48 15.35
N GLY A 126 4.75 15.28 16.41
CA GLY A 126 4.66 16.08 17.65
C GLY A 126 4.79 17.59 17.43
N SER A 127 5.62 18.00 16.47
CA SER A 127 5.93 19.40 16.12
C SER A 127 5.23 19.91 14.85
N SER A 128 4.34 19.12 14.23
CA SER A 128 3.63 19.47 12.99
C SER A 128 2.27 20.12 13.26
N ASP A 129 1.61 20.60 12.19
CA ASP A 129 0.24 21.14 12.24
C ASP A 129 -0.83 20.09 12.58
N LYS A 130 -0.44 18.82 12.68
CA LYS A 130 -1.31 17.67 13.00
C LYS A 130 -2.53 17.59 12.08
N SER A 131 -2.32 17.80 10.79
CA SER A 131 -3.38 17.69 9.77
C SER A 131 -3.95 16.27 9.74
N THR A 132 -5.13 16.12 9.13
CA THR A 132 -5.75 14.80 8.92
C THR A 132 -4.83 13.85 8.17
N ALA A 133 -4.19 14.32 7.10
CA ALA A 133 -3.23 13.52 6.33
C ALA A 133 -2.04 13.07 7.16
N GLN A 134 -1.47 13.98 7.98
CA GLN A 134 -0.36 13.68 8.88
C GLN A 134 -0.73 12.67 9.97
N LEU A 135 -1.92 12.80 10.56
CA LEU A 135 -2.42 11.82 11.54
C LEU A 135 -2.59 10.44 10.90
N ALA A 136 -3.29 10.37 9.76
CA ALA A 136 -3.54 9.11 9.08
C ALA A 136 -2.22 8.44 8.64
N LEU A 137 -1.24 9.21 8.15
CA LEU A 137 0.08 8.68 7.77
C LEU A 137 0.87 8.19 8.98
N TYR A 138 0.85 8.91 10.11
CA TYR A 138 1.47 8.46 11.36
C TYR A 138 0.87 7.13 11.83
N LEU A 139 -0.47 7.03 11.87
CA LEU A 139 -1.17 5.79 12.25
C LEU A 139 -0.90 4.65 11.25
N ALA A 140 -0.78 4.96 9.94
CA ALA A 140 -0.40 3.98 8.93
C ALA A 140 1.01 3.41 9.19
N VAL A 141 1.98 4.25 9.57
CA VAL A 141 3.34 3.78 9.91
C VAL A 141 3.35 2.95 11.20
N VAL A 142 2.49 3.26 12.17
CA VAL A 142 2.29 2.40 13.36
C VAL A 142 1.76 1.02 12.92
N SER A 143 0.71 0.98 12.10
CA SER A 143 0.14 -0.28 11.58
C SER A 143 1.17 -1.06 10.74
N LEU A 144 1.96 -0.39 9.90
CA LEU A 144 3.07 -0.99 9.16
C LEU A 144 4.07 -1.68 10.10
N THR A 145 4.42 -1.02 11.22
CA THR A 145 5.34 -1.58 12.20
C THR A 145 4.76 -2.85 12.85
N ILE A 146 3.48 -2.84 13.21
CA ILE A 146 2.79 -4.02 13.73
C ILE A 146 2.82 -5.14 12.70
N GLY A 147 2.41 -4.85 11.45
CA GLY A 147 2.42 -5.83 10.36
C GLY A 147 3.82 -6.39 10.08
N ALA A 148 4.86 -5.55 10.13
CA ALA A 148 6.25 -6.01 9.94
C ALA A 148 6.73 -6.91 11.08
N ILE A 149 6.34 -6.64 12.34
CA ILE A 149 6.64 -7.53 13.48
C ILE A 149 5.97 -8.89 13.25
N LEU A 150 4.66 -8.91 12.93
CA LEU A 150 3.93 -10.15 12.65
C LEU A 150 4.55 -10.92 11.47
N GLY A 151 5.00 -10.22 10.43
CA GLY A 151 5.65 -10.81 9.27
C GLY A 151 7.01 -11.45 9.59
N VAL A 152 7.82 -10.81 10.45
CA VAL A 152 9.08 -11.41 10.91
C VAL A 152 8.82 -12.66 11.76
N LEU A 153 7.85 -12.59 12.69
CA LEU A 153 7.45 -13.74 13.50
C LEU A 153 6.94 -14.90 12.64
N LEU A 154 6.06 -14.60 11.67
CA LEU A 154 5.59 -15.59 10.69
C LEU A 154 6.75 -16.20 9.91
N GLY A 155 7.69 -15.37 9.44
CA GLY A 155 8.87 -15.84 8.71
C GLY A 155 9.76 -16.77 9.54
N VAL A 156 9.93 -16.50 10.84
CA VAL A 156 10.66 -17.37 11.78
C VAL A 156 9.90 -18.68 11.98
N PHE A 157 8.57 -18.63 12.15
CA PHE A 157 7.72 -19.82 12.27
C PHE A 157 7.83 -20.70 11.02
N VAL A 158 7.67 -20.13 9.83
CA VAL A 158 7.76 -20.86 8.57
C VAL A 158 9.16 -21.50 8.37
N ALA A 159 10.22 -20.80 8.80
CA ALA A 159 11.58 -21.29 8.66
C ALA A 159 11.93 -22.43 9.64
N ASN A 160 11.38 -22.40 10.87
CA ASN A 160 11.77 -23.30 11.96
C ASN A 160 10.69 -24.32 12.37
N GLY A 161 9.46 -24.16 11.86
CA GLY A 161 8.29 -24.96 12.27
C GLY A 161 7.75 -24.65 13.68
N SER A 162 8.36 -23.71 14.40
CA SER A 162 7.97 -23.35 15.77
C SER A 162 8.39 -21.92 16.13
N LEU A 163 7.71 -21.33 17.10
CA LEU A 163 8.11 -20.08 17.76
C LEU A 163 8.23 -20.29 19.27
N PRO A 164 9.35 -19.89 19.90
CA PRO A 164 9.50 -19.99 21.34
C PRO A 164 8.38 -19.26 22.10
N GLY A 165 7.74 -19.94 23.03
CA GLY A 165 6.69 -19.38 23.88
C GLY A 165 5.29 -19.32 23.24
N LEU A 166 5.10 -19.80 22.01
CA LEU A 166 3.80 -19.91 21.34
C LEU A 166 3.48 -21.37 20.99
N SER A 167 2.22 -21.77 21.11
CA SER A 167 1.74 -23.03 20.54
C SER A 167 1.80 -22.98 19.01
N THR A 168 1.87 -24.13 18.34
CA THR A 168 1.84 -24.22 16.86
C THR A 168 0.59 -23.58 16.29
N GLU A 169 -0.58 -23.78 16.90
CA GLU A 169 -1.84 -23.17 16.54
C GLU A 169 -1.78 -21.62 16.56
N ARG A 170 -1.23 -21.04 17.63
CA ARG A 170 -1.06 -19.59 17.72
C ARG A 170 -0.02 -19.05 16.74
N ALA A 171 0.99 -19.82 16.42
CA ALA A 171 2.00 -19.44 15.45
C ALA A 171 1.45 -19.51 14.01
N SER A 172 0.58 -20.49 13.69
CA SER A 172 -0.09 -20.56 12.39
C SER A 172 -1.08 -19.41 12.16
N ALA A 173 -1.77 -18.94 13.20
CA ALA A 173 -2.68 -17.79 13.11
C ALA A 173 -1.99 -16.50 12.61
N LEU A 174 -0.65 -16.41 12.70
CA LEU A 174 0.11 -15.31 12.10
C LEU A 174 -0.03 -15.24 10.57
N ALA A 175 -0.37 -16.34 9.90
CA ALA A 175 -0.60 -16.38 8.46
C ALA A 175 -1.81 -15.54 8.03
N GLY A 176 -2.85 -15.45 8.88
CA GLY A 176 -3.98 -14.55 8.67
C GLY A 176 -3.73 -13.14 9.23
N ALA A 177 -3.12 -13.04 10.41
CA ALA A 177 -2.91 -11.77 11.10
C ALA A 177 -1.94 -10.82 10.36
N HIS A 178 -0.85 -11.35 9.80
CA HIS A 178 0.12 -10.52 9.05
C HIS A 178 -0.50 -9.85 7.81
N PRO A 179 -1.15 -10.55 6.86
CA PRO A 179 -1.82 -9.89 5.74
C PRO A 179 -2.91 -8.93 6.21
N ALA A 180 -3.69 -9.27 7.25
CA ALA A 180 -4.70 -8.38 7.80
C ALA A 180 -4.09 -7.06 8.32
N ALA A 181 -2.98 -7.12 9.07
CA ALA A 181 -2.26 -5.92 9.50
C ALA A 181 -1.80 -5.06 8.34
N MET A 182 -1.32 -5.69 7.25
CA MET A 182 -0.82 -4.99 6.07
C MET A 182 -1.95 -4.41 5.22
N LEU A 183 -2.98 -5.18 4.88
CA LEU A 183 -4.05 -4.74 4.00
C LEU A 183 -5.05 -3.84 4.74
N ILE A 184 -5.60 -4.34 5.84
CA ILE A 184 -6.68 -3.71 6.58
C ILE A 184 -6.15 -2.57 7.46
N GLY A 185 -5.02 -2.78 8.12
CA GLY A 185 -4.44 -1.79 9.02
C GLY A 185 -3.61 -0.73 8.31
N TYR A 186 -2.65 -1.13 7.46
CA TYR A 186 -1.67 -0.22 6.90
C TYR A 186 -2.10 0.41 5.57
N LEU A 187 -2.47 -0.39 4.55
CA LEU A 187 -2.68 0.13 3.19
C LEU A 187 -3.86 1.08 3.12
N ILE A 188 -4.97 0.77 3.78
CA ILE A 188 -6.17 1.63 3.78
C ILE A 188 -5.84 2.99 4.42
N LEU A 189 -5.17 2.99 5.57
CA LEU A 189 -4.75 4.24 6.23
C LEU A 189 -3.76 5.05 5.39
N ALA A 190 -2.77 4.40 4.79
CA ALA A 190 -1.80 5.06 3.92
C ALA A 190 -2.49 5.64 2.67
N GLY A 191 -3.42 4.90 2.07
CA GLY A 191 -4.24 5.36 0.94
C GLY A 191 -5.08 6.58 1.28
N VAL A 192 -5.75 6.56 2.43
CA VAL A 192 -6.51 7.70 2.96
C VAL A 192 -5.57 8.89 3.22
N ALA A 193 -4.42 8.68 3.86
CA ALA A 193 -3.47 9.75 4.17
C ALA A 193 -2.96 10.45 2.91
N ILE A 194 -2.51 9.67 1.93
CA ILE A 194 -1.88 10.20 0.72
C ILE A 194 -2.92 10.82 -0.21
N SER A 195 -4.09 10.18 -0.41
CA SER A 195 -5.17 10.77 -1.22
C SER A 195 -5.71 12.06 -0.58
N HIS A 196 -5.85 12.10 0.75
CA HIS A 196 -6.24 13.32 1.47
C HIS A 196 -5.22 14.46 1.27
N TRP A 197 -3.93 14.12 1.31
CA TRP A 197 -2.85 15.08 1.08
C TRP A 197 -2.83 15.60 -0.36
N VAL A 198 -2.88 14.70 -1.36
CA VAL A 198 -2.93 15.05 -2.79
C VAL A 198 -4.12 15.96 -3.09
N LEU A 199 -5.30 15.63 -2.56
CA LEU A 199 -6.53 16.37 -2.79
C LEU A 199 -6.68 17.62 -1.90
N LYS A 200 -5.70 17.92 -1.04
CA LYS A 200 -5.75 19.06 -0.10
C LYS A 200 -7.05 19.05 0.70
N GLY A 201 -7.36 17.92 1.34
CA GLY A 201 -8.62 17.66 2.03
C GLY A 201 -8.87 18.52 3.28
N GLY A 202 -7.85 19.28 3.71
CA GLY A 202 -7.95 20.21 4.83
C GLY A 202 -7.89 19.54 6.22
N GLN A 203 -8.27 20.31 7.23
CA GLN A 203 -8.31 19.87 8.64
C GLN A 203 -9.76 19.84 9.11
N ALA A 204 -10.34 18.67 9.21
CA ALA A 204 -11.68 18.50 9.73
C ALA A 204 -11.72 17.43 10.82
N ARG A 205 -12.59 17.64 11.83
CA ARG A 205 -12.79 16.67 12.91
C ARG A 205 -13.19 15.29 12.36
N ILE A 206 -14.04 15.27 11.33
CA ILE A 206 -14.50 14.02 10.71
C ILE A 206 -13.32 13.23 10.09
N GLY A 207 -12.40 13.89 9.39
CA GLY A 207 -11.23 13.22 8.83
C GLY A 207 -10.32 12.58 9.89
N ARG A 208 -10.17 13.24 11.04
CA ARG A 208 -9.41 12.68 12.18
C ARG A 208 -10.12 11.49 12.82
N LEU A 209 -11.44 11.54 12.95
CA LEU A 209 -12.24 10.42 13.45
C LEU A 209 -12.15 9.22 12.51
N VAL A 210 -12.19 9.46 11.20
CA VAL A 210 -11.98 8.42 10.18
C VAL A 210 -10.61 7.76 10.33
N ALA A 211 -9.54 8.54 10.48
CA ALA A 211 -8.19 7.99 10.65
C ALA A 211 -8.09 7.09 11.89
N TRP A 212 -8.67 7.50 13.03
CA TRP A 212 -8.70 6.69 14.24
C TRP A 212 -9.59 5.46 14.09
N ALA A 213 -10.76 5.58 13.44
CA ALA A 213 -11.65 4.45 13.22
C ALA A 213 -11.01 3.37 12.36
N LEU A 214 -10.32 3.76 11.26
CA LEU A 214 -9.59 2.82 10.41
C LEU A 214 -8.41 2.16 11.15
N PHE A 215 -7.68 2.92 11.97
CA PHE A 215 -6.62 2.37 12.79
C PHE A 215 -7.13 1.34 13.79
N LEU A 216 -8.22 1.66 14.50
CA LEU A 216 -8.85 0.73 15.45
C LEU A 216 -9.40 -0.51 14.74
N ALA A 217 -10.01 -0.36 13.56
CA ALA A 217 -10.45 -1.50 12.76
C ALA A 217 -9.28 -2.44 12.42
N GLY A 218 -8.11 -1.89 12.02
CA GLY A 218 -6.90 -2.68 11.79
C GLY A 218 -6.40 -3.41 13.03
N LEU A 219 -6.43 -2.77 14.21
CA LEU A 219 -6.06 -3.43 15.47
C LEU A 219 -7.05 -4.54 15.84
N ILE A 220 -8.36 -4.30 15.69
CA ILE A 220 -9.39 -5.31 15.95
C ILE A 220 -9.23 -6.49 14.99
N ALA A 221 -8.93 -6.24 13.70
CA ALA A 221 -8.66 -7.31 12.74
C ALA A 221 -7.47 -8.18 13.18
N ASN A 222 -6.36 -7.58 13.64
CA ASN A 222 -5.22 -8.34 14.16
C ASN A 222 -5.61 -9.24 15.34
N VAL A 223 -6.39 -8.71 16.29
CA VAL A 223 -6.89 -9.48 17.43
C VAL A 223 -7.83 -10.59 16.95
N ALA A 224 -8.73 -10.30 16.00
CA ALA A 224 -9.65 -11.28 15.43
C ALA A 224 -8.91 -12.49 14.85
N PHE A 225 -7.89 -12.26 14.03
CA PHE A 225 -7.12 -13.33 13.40
C PHE A 225 -6.18 -14.06 14.37
N ILE A 226 -5.46 -13.34 15.26
CA ILE A 226 -4.55 -13.99 16.23
C ILE A 226 -5.31 -14.88 17.22
N PHE A 227 -6.51 -14.47 17.62
CA PHE A 227 -7.30 -15.18 18.62
C PHE A 227 -8.50 -15.94 18.06
N GLU A 228 -8.64 -15.93 16.71
CA GLU A 228 -9.71 -16.65 15.99
C GLU A 228 -11.11 -16.29 16.52
N ILE A 229 -11.35 -14.98 16.78
CA ILE A 229 -12.61 -14.48 17.31
C ILE A 229 -13.49 -13.99 16.16
N GLU A 230 -14.37 -14.84 15.63
CA GLU A 230 -15.25 -14.55 14.50
C GLU A 230 -16.10 -13.28 14.69
N ALA A 231 -16.62 -13.03 15.87
CA ALA A 231 -17.43 -11.84 16.17
C ALA A 231 -16.67 -10.54 15.88
N LEU A 232 -15.34 -10.53 16.06
CA LEU A 232 -14.50 -9.36 15.77
C LEU A 232 -14.34 -9.12 14.26
N ILE A 233 -14.53 -10.13 13.41
CA ILE A 233 -14.53 -9.99 11.94
C ILE A 233 -15.65 -9.04 11.52
N GLN A 234 -16.84 -9.22 12.04
CA GLN A 234 -17.98 -8.34 11.77
C GLN A 234 -17.76 -6.93 12.33
N VAL A 235 -17.14 -6.81 13.52
CA VAL A 235 -16.87 -5.52 14.16
C VAL A 235 -15.87 -4.70 13.34
N PHE A 236 -14.72 -5.26 12.97
CA PHE A 236 -13.73 -4.48 12.21
C PHE A 236 -14.24 -4.15 10.81
N SER A 237 -14.92 -5.09 10.12
CA SER A 237 -15.48 -4.88 8.80
C SER A 237 -16.54 -3.77 8.81
N GLY A 238 -17.47 -3.82 9.76
CA GLY A 238 -18.49 -2.77 9.93
C GLY A 238 -17.87 -1.40 10.23
N LEU A 239 -16.86 -1.35 11.10
CA LEU A 239 -16.16 -0.12 11.44
C LEU A 239 -15.42 0.47 10.20
N GLN A 240 -14.79 -0.38 9.38
CA GLN A 240 -14.15 0.06 8.13
C GLN A 240 -15.15 0.61 7.12
N VAL A 241 -16.27 -0.10 6.90
CA VAL A 241 -17.34 0.36 5.99
C VAL A 241 -17.82 1.74 6.41
N ILE A 242 -18.15 1.93 7.68
CA ILE A 242 -18.63 3.21 8.22
C ILE A 242 -17.57 4.29 8.06
N ALA A 243 -16.32 4.00 8.40
CA ALA A 243 -15.21 4.96 8.30
C ALA A 243 -14.93 5.37 6.85
N ILE A 244 -14.97 4.44 5.89
CA ILE A 244 -14.74 4.75 4.47
C ILE A 244 -15.91 5.54 3.89
N ILE A 245 -17.17 5.20 4.23
CA ILE A 245 -18.34 6.01 3.83
C ILE A 245 -18.21 7.43 4.38
N ALA A 246 -17.86 7.58 5.66
CA ALA A 246 -17.65 8.90 6.28
C ALA A 246 -16.52 9.67 5.59
N TYR A 247 -15.43 8.99 5.17
CA TYR A 247 -14.36 9.58 4.39
C TYR A 247 -14.81 10.07 3.02
N ILE A 248 -15.58 9.26 2.28
CA ILE A 248 -16.12 9.62 0.97
C ILE A 248 -17.04 10.83 1.08
N VAL A 249 -17.94 10.84 2.06
CA VAL A 249 -18.83 11.99 2.33
C VAL A 249 -18.02 13.24 2.66
N HIS A 250 -16.99 13.11 3.51
CA HIS A 250 -16.11 14.23 3.84
C HIS A 250 -15.37 14.77 2.60
N MET A 251 -14.91 13.90 1.72
CA MET A 251 -14.16 14.25 0.53
C MET A 251 -15.05 14.55 -0.70
N TRP A 252 -16.38 14.48 -0.57
CA TRP A 252 -17.32 14.59 -1.70
C TRP A 252 -17.06 15.80 -2.57
N GLY A 253 -16.83 16.97 -1.98
CA GLY A 253 -16.53 18.21 -2.70
C GLY A 253 -15.27 18.13 -3.58
N LYS A 254 -14.34 17.21 -3.27
CA LYS A 254 -13.07 16.99 -3.98
C LYS A 254 -13.14 15.89 -5.03
N ILE A 255 -14.12 14.97 -4.94
CA ILE A 255 -14.19 13.76 -5.77
C ILE A 255 -15.44 13.71 -6.68
N LYS A 256 -16.44 14.56 -6.44
CA LYS A 256 -17.65 14.62 -7.29
C LYS A 256 -17.31 14.84 -8.77
N PRO A 257 -18.17 14.44 -9.72
CA PRO A 257 -17.87 14.53 -11.16
C PRO A 257 -17.38 15.90 -11.64
N SER A 258 -17.94 16.98 -11.11
CA SER A 258 -17.52 18.36 -11.47
C SER A 258 -16.10 18.73 -10.98
N ALA A 259 -15.48 17.94 -10.09
CA ALA A 259 -14.12 18.15 -9.62
C ALA A 259 -13.06 17.54 -10.57
N TRP A 260 -13.47 16.63 -11.46
CA TRP A 260 -12.59 15.97 -12.44
C TRP A 260 -12.30 16.93 -13.60
N SER A 261 -11.61 18.03 -13.32
CA SER A 261 -11.24 19.00 -14.34
C SER A 261 -9.82 18.75 -14.86
N GLY A 262 -9.65 18.76 -16.18
CA GLY A 262 -8.37 18.80 -16.84
C GLY A 262 -7.48 17.60 -16.56
N ASP A 263 -6.21 17.85 -16.68
CA ASP A 263 -5.13 16.85 -16.67
C ASP A 263 -4.33 16.89 -15.35
N SER A 264 -5.00 17.22 -14.25
CA SER A 264 -4.37 17.39 -12.95
C SER A 264 -3.88 16.07 -12.35
N ALA A 265 -2.71 16.08 -11.72
CA ALA A 265 -2.22 14.99 -10.89
C ALA A 265 -3.21 14.62 -9.76
N ASP A 266 -4.07 15.56 -9.35
CA ASP A 266 -5.13 15.32 -8.35
C ASP A 266 -6.13 14.23 -8.80
N ASN A 267 -6.30 13.99 -10.12
CA ASN A 267 -7.19 12.96 -10.62
C ASN A 267 -6.77 11.54 -10.18
N PHE A 268 -5.48 11.31 -9.96
CA PHE A 268 -5.00 10.07 -9.36
C PHE A 268 -5.47 9.95 -7.90
N GLY A 269 -5.44 11.03 -7.11
CA GLY A 269 -6.00 11.05 -5.76
C GLY A 269 -7.50 10.78 -5.75
N ARG A 270 -8.26 11.28 -6.74
CA ARG A 270 -9.69 11.00 -6.91
C ARG A 270 -9.93 9.53 -7.26
N ALA A 271 -9.14 8.97 -8.18
CA ALA A 271 -9.19 7.56 -8.52
C ALA A 271 -8.88 6.66 -7.30
N ALA A 272 -7.92 7.05 -6.47
CA ALA A 272 -7.61 6.34 -5.22
C ALA A 272 -8.81 6.30 -4.26
N VAL A 273 -9.55 7.41 -4.11
CA VAL A 273 -10.77 7.43 -3.29
C VAL A 273 -11.89 6.56 -3.90
N LEU A 274 -12.03 6.53 -5.23
CA LEU A 274 -12.95 5.58 -5.89
C LEU A 274 -12.49 4.13 -5.73
N GLY A 275 -11.19 3.88 -5.75
CA GLY A 275 -10.60 2.58 -5.43
C GLY A 275 -11.01 2.07 -4.05
N LEU A 276 -11.11 2.96 -3.03
CA LEU A 276 -11.63 2.59 -1.71
C LEU A 276 -13.09 2.11 -1.77
N VAL A 277 -13.92 2.69 -2.64
CA VAL A 277 -15.32 2.24 -2.81
C VAL A 277 -15.37 0.82 -3.36
N VAL A 278 -14.56 0.55 -4.39
CA VAL A 278 -14.47 -0.80 -4.99
C VAL A 278 -13.93 -1.79 -3.95
N GLY A 279 -12.84 -1.41 -3.27
CA GLY A 279 -12.21 -2.27 -2.27
C GLY A 279 -13.11 -2.61 -1.10
N ILE A 280 -13.89 -1.64 -0.57
CA ILE A 280 -14.82 -1.94 0.52
C ILE A 280 -15.97 -2.84 0.06
N GLY A 281 -16.45 -2.66 -1.18
CA GLY A 281 -17.45 -3.57 -1.76
C GLY A 281 -16.92 -5.00 -1.85
N LEU A 282 -15.69 -5.17 -2.33
CA LEU A 282 -15.01 -6.48 -2.39
C LEU A 282 -14.74 -7.05 -1.00
N LEU A 283 -14.33 -6.23 -0.02
CA LEU A 283 -14.13 -6.68 1.37
C LEU A 283 -15.43 -7.24 1.97
N VAL A 284 -16.54 -6.52 1.81
CA VAL A 284 -17.86 -6.99 2.28
C VAL A 284 -18.21 -8.33 1.62
N TYR A 285 -17.95 -8.47 0.34
CA TYR A 285 -18.21 -9.71 -0.38
C TYR A 285 -17.28 -10.85 0.09
N VAL A 286 -15.98 -10.60 0.28
CA VAL A 286 -15.03 -11.58 0.86
C VAL A 286 -15.52 -12.03 2.25
N VAL A 287 -15.86 -11.09 3.13
CA VAL A 287 -16.37 -11.41 4.48
C VAL A 287 -17.63 -12.27 4.40
N GLN A 288 -18.54 -11.96 3.49
CA GLN A 288 -19.75 -12.78 3.29
C GLN A 288 -19.40 -14.20 2.87
N LEU A 289 -18.49 -14.38 1.88
CA LEU A 289 -18.08 -15.71 1.40
C LEU A 289 -17.36 -16.53 2.49
N VAL A 290 -16.50 -15.88 3.30
CA VAL A 290 -15.81 -16.55 4.40
C VAL A 290 -16.80 -16.95 5.49
N THR A 291 -17.73 -16.08 5.87
CA THR A 291 -18.70 -16.37 6.94
C THR A 291 -19.77 -17.36 6.51
N SER A 292 -20.07 -17.50 5.20
CA SER A 292 -20.95 -18.57 4.67
C SER A 292 -20.23 -19.90 4.48
N GLY A 293 -18.90 -19.95 4.62
CA GLY A 293 -18.09 -21.12 4.35
C GLY A 293 -17.87 -21.43 2.87
N GLU A 294 -18.21 -20.48 1.97
CA GLU A 294 -18.00 -20.64 0.53
C GLU A 294 -16.56 -20.34 0.10
N LEU A 295 -15.82 -19.61 0.91
CA LEU A 295 -14.40 -19.27 0.73
C LEU A 295 -13.61 -19.61 1.98
N ASP A 296 -12.62 -20.48 1.84
CA ASP A 296 -11.60 -20.72 2.86
C ASP A 296 -10.25 -20.09 2.41
N PRO A 297 -9.85 -18.97 3.02
CA PRO A 297 -8.58 -18.32 2.68
C PRO A 297 -7.34 -19.15 3.05
N GLU A 298 -7.44 -20.10 3.99
CA GLU A 298 -6.30 -20.90 4.47
C GLU A 298 -5.98 -22.04 3.52
N THR A 299 -7.02 -22.73 3.04
CA THR A 299 -6.87 -23.84 2.08
C THR A 299 -6.93 -23.38 0.62
N ALA A 300 -7.26 -22.12 0.38
CA ALA A 300 -7.53 -21.54 -0.93
C ALA A 300 -8.69 -22.26 -1.68
N GLU A 301 -9.64 -22.79 -0.93
CA GLU A 301 -10.86 -23.38 -1.49
C GLU A 301 -11.92 -22.30 -1.74
N GLY A 302 -12.70 -22.45 -2.81
CA GLY A 302 -13.75 -21.52 -3.22
C GLY A 302 -13.29 -20.44 -4.21
N PRO A 303 -14.02 -19.31 -4.34
CA PRO A 303 -13.77 -18.26 -5.32
C PRO A 303 -12.59 -17.34 -4.93
N ILE A 304 -11.38 -17.89 -4.89
CA ILE A 304 -10.15 -17.17 -4.48
C ILE A 304 -9.90 -15.90 -5.32
N GLY A 305 -10.43 -15.85 -6.55
CA GLY A 305 -10.35 -14.69 -7.43
C GLY A 305 -10.92 -13.41 -6.79
N VAL A 306 -11.91 -13.52 -5.90
CA VAL A 306 -12.50 -12.37 -5.18
C VAL A 306 -11.50 -11.79 -4.17
N LEU A 307 -10.75 -12.65 -3.47
CA LEU A 307 -9.70 -12.20 -2.54
C LEU A 307 -8.56 -11.50 -3.30
N ILE A 308 -8.13 -12.08 -4.43
CA ILE A 308 -7.12 -11.47 -5.31
C ILE A 308 -7.64 -10.13 -5.88
N ALA A 309 -8.94 -10.04 -6.22
CA ALA A 309 -9.54 -8.79 -6.67
C ALA A 309 -9.53 -7.72 -5.57
N PHE A 310 -9.86 -8.08 -4.32
CA PHE A 310 -9.75 -7.17 -3.18
C PHE A 310 -8.32 -6.64 -3.04
N ASP A 311 -7.32 -7.50 -3.05
CA ASP A 311 -5.91 -7.12 -2.95
C ASP A 311 -5.50 -6.13 -4.05
N HIS A 312 -5.79 -6.44 -5.31
CA HIS A 312 -5.44 -5.56 -6.44
C HIS A 312 -6.20 -4.24 -6.41
N SER A 313 -7.44 -4.21 -5.92
CA SER A 313 -8.18 -2.96 -5.72
C SER A 313 -7.47 -2.07 -4.69
N MET A 314 -6.88 -2.65 -3.62
CA MET A 314 -6.13 -1.91 -2.61
C MET A 314 -4.73 -1.51 -3.13
N PHE A 315 -3.98 -2.42 -3.73
CA PHE A 315 -2.60 -2.15 -4.18
C PHE A 315 -2.56 -1.16 -5.35
N ILE A 316 -3.44 -1.33 -6.35
CA ILE A 316 -3.41 -0.53 -7.57
C ILE A 316 -4.50 0.53 -7.52
N GLY A 317 -5.74 0.15 -7.25
CA GLY A 317 -6.88 1.06 -7.21
C GLY A 317 -6.71 2.18 -6.18
N VAL A 318 -6.20 1.86 -4.99
CA VAL A 318 -5.99 2.84 -3.92
C VAL A 318 -4.55 3.33 -3.91
N MET A 319 -3.61 2.45 -3.57
CA MET A 319 -2.24 2.87 -3.24
C MET A 319 -1.47 3.39 -4.44
N THR A 320 -1.46 2.66 -5.56
CA THR A 320 -0.71 3.11 -6.75
C THR A 320 -1.30 4.40 -7.32
N ASN A 321 -2.63 4.55 -7.37
CA ASN A 321 -3.23 5.82 -7.77
C ASN A 321 -2.85 6.96 -6.81
N ALA A 322 -2.98 6.79 -5.49
CA ALA A 322 -2.60 7.84 -4.53
C ALA A 322 -1.13 8.26 -4.68
N LEU A 323 -0.22 7.29 -4.78
CA LEU A 323 1.22 7.52 -4.93
C LEU A 323 1.58 8.13 -6.30
N PHE A 324 0.92 7.69 -7.39
CA PHE A 324 1.10 8.30 -8.70
C PHE A 324 0.64 9.76 -8.71
N GLY A 325 -0.37 10.13 -7.93
CA GLY A 325 -0.74 11.53 -7.73
C GLY A 325 0.42 12.38 -7.19
N VAL A 326 1.13 11.87 -6.18
CA VAL A 326 2.31 12.55 -5.61
C VAL A 326 3.46 12.59 -6.62
N VAL A 327 3.79 11.45 -7.21
CA VAL A 327 4.94 11.32 -8.12
C VAL A 327 4.72 12.13 -9.39
N ALA A 328 3.50 12.15 -9.95
CA ALA A 328 3.13 12.96 -11.10
C ALA A 328 3.33 14.45 -10.83
N ALA A 329 2.91 14.92 -9.66
CA ALA A 329 3.10 16.31 -9.23
C ALA A 329 4.60 16.66 -9.08
N LEU A 330 5.42 15.74 -8.56
CA LEU A 330 6.85 15.96 -8.34
C LEU A 330 7.69 15.83 -9.62
N SER A 331 7.25 15.04 -10.60
CA SER A 331 7.96 14.78 -11.86
C SER A 331 7.72 15.86 -12.92
N ALA A 332 6.78 16.77 -12.71
CA ALA A 332 6.34 17.76 -13.69
C ALA A 332 5.95 17.11 -15.05
N ALA A 333 5.40 15.89 -15.02
CA ALA A 333 4.96 15.17 -16.21
C ALA A 333 3.84 15.94 -16.92
N LYS A 334 3.81 15.85 -18.26
CA LYS A 334 2.77 16.52 -19.06
C LYS A 334 1.38 16.00 -18.67
N ALA A 335 0.44 16.90 -18.60
CA ALA A 335 -0.94 16.63 -18.24
C ALA A 335 -1.60 15.54 -19.10
N ALA A 336 -1.43 15.60 -20.43
CA ALA A 336 -1.93 14.58 -21.35
C ALA A 336 -1.36 13.18 -21.05
N THR A 337 -0.07 13.09 -20.68
CA THR A 337 0.57 11.84 -20.27
C THR A 337 -0.04 11.28 -18.99
N ASN A 338 -0.26 12.13 -17.98
CA ASN A 338 -0.92 11.72 -16.75
C ASN A 338 -2.32 11.17 -17.02
N ARG A 339 -3.08 11.79 -17.93
CA ARG A 339 -4.41 11.31 -18.32
C ARG A 339 -4.38 9.93 -18.97
N ILE A 340 -3.44 9.70 -19.90
CA ILE A 340 -3.28 8.39 -20.55
C ILE A 340 -2.98 7.31 -19.50
N ILE A 341 -2.01 7.56 -18.60
CA ILE A 341 -1.64 6.62 -17.55
C ILE A 341 -2.84 6.34 -16.63
N LEU A 342 -3.51 7.40 -16.15
CA LEU A 342 -4.67 7.28 -15.27
C LEU A 342 -5.79 6.42 -15.88
N VAL A 343 -6.16 6.73 -17.13
CA VAL A 343 -7.26 6.01 -17.82
C VAL A 343 -6.88 4.56 -18.08
N ALA A 344 -5.69 4.32 -18.63
CA ALA A 344 -5.28 2.97 -19.00
C ALA A 344 -5.07 2.07 -17.76
N VAL A 345 -4.44 2.57 -16.68
CA VAL A 345 -4.28 1.82 -15.43
C VAL A 345 -5.64 1.43 -14.86
N ASN A 346 -6.57 2.40 -14.71
CA ASN A 346 -7.83 2.13 -14.05
C ASN A 346 -8.80 1.33 -14.92
N PHE A 347 -8.81 1.55 -16.25
CA PHE A 347 -9.59 0.73 -17.17
C PHE A 347 -9.10 -0.72 -17.15
N GLY A 348 -7.78 -0.94 -17.29
CA GLY A 348 -7.20 -2.28 -17.23
C GLY A 348 -7.46 -2.96 -15.89
N LEU A 349 -7.35 -2.21 -14.77
CA LEU A 349 -7.68 -2.72 -13.44
C LEU A 349 -9.14 -3.18 -13.36
N ILE A 350 -10.10 -2.36 -13.79
CA ILE A 350 -11.53 -2.72 -13.72
C ILE A 350 -11.80 -3.97 -14.52
N VAL A 351 -11.28 -4.09 -15.74
CA VAL A 351 -11.45 -5.30 -16.58
C VAL A 351 -10.83 -6.52 -15.90
N PHE A 352 -9.65 -6.36 -15.29
CA PHE A 352 -8.98 -7.43 -14.55
C PHE A 352 -9.76 -7.86 -13.31
N LEU A 353 -10.27 -6.93 -12.51
CA LEU A 353 -11.09 -7.23 -11.33
C LEU A 353 -12.37 -7.98 -11.70
N ILE A 354 -13.06 -7.54 -12.76
CA ILE A 354 -14.24 -8.25 -13.28
C ILE A 354 -13.84 -9.67 -13.71
N GLY A 355 -12.71 -9.82 -14.39
CA GLY A 355 -12.18 -11.12 -14.80
C GLY A 355 -11.90 -12.05 -13.62
N LEU A 356 -11.38 -11.54 -12.52
CA LEU A 356 -11.12 -12.29 -11.28
C LEU A 356 -12.43 -12.73 -10.60
N VAL A 357 -13.38 -11.80 -10.44
CA VAL A 357 -14.66 -12.08 -9.75
C VAL A 357 -15.55 -13.02 -10.58
N ALA A 358 -15.55 -12.89 -11.92
CA ALA A 358 -16.32 -13.72 -12.82
C ALA A 358 -15.58 -14.99 -13.27
N ASP A 359 -14.36 -15.24 -12.76
CA ASP A 359 -13.44 -16.31 -13.17
C ASP A 359 -13.27 -16.42 -14.70
N SER A 360 -13.13 -15.27 -15.36
CA SER A 360 -12.98 -15.17 -16.81
C SER A 360 -11.53 -14.97 -17.22
N THR A 361 -10.89 -16.01 -17.74
CA THR A 361 -9.52 -15.96 -18.28
C THR A 361 -9.39 -14.87 -19.36
N ILE A 362 -10.37 -14.74 -20.25
CA ILE A 362 -10.33 -13.73 -21.33
C ILE A 362 -10.25 -12.30 -20.75
N LEU A 363 -11.08 -11.98 -19.77
CA LEU A 363 -11.04 -10.65 -19.15
C LEU A 363 -9.75 -10.42 -18.37
N LYS A 364 -9.22 -11.43 -17.67
CA LYS A 364 -7.91 -11.37 -17.01
C LYS A 364 -6.81 -11.06 -18.04
N GLN A 365 -6.77 -11.80 -19.15
CA GLN A 365 -5.79 -11.62 -20.23
C GLN A 365 -5.91 -10.31 -21.00
N ILE A 366 -7.08 -9.66 -21.02
CA ILE A 366 -7.27 -8.32 -21.59
C ILE A 366 -6.85 -7.24 -20.58
N GLY A 367 -7.33 -7.32 -19.35
CA GLY A 367 -7.10 -6.30 -18.32
C GLY A 367 -5.63 -6.20 -17.89
N THR A 368 -4.97 -7.35 -17.73
CA THR A 368 -3.57 -7.43 -17.26
C THR A 368 -2.59 -6.64 -18.13
N PRO A 369 -2.51 -6.82 -19.47
CA PRO A 369 -1.55 -6.08 -20.27
C PRO A 369 -1.88 -4.59 -20.38
N ILE A 370 -3.15 -4.21 -20.43
CA ILE A 370 -3.54 -2.79 -20.47
C ILE A 370 -3.06 -2.10 -19.19
N MET A 371 -3.35 -2.67 -18.03
CA MET A 371 -2.92 -2.15 -16.74
C MET A 371 -1.39 -2.17 -16.60
N GLY A 372 -0.77 -3.31 -16.85
CA GLY A 372 0.67 -3.51 -16.62
C GLY A 372 1.54 -2.64 -17.53
N LEU A 373 1.21 -2.53 -18.83
CA LEU A 373 1.95 -1.66 -19.76
C LEU A 373 1.76 -0.17 -19.42
N ALA A 374 0.57 0.23 -18.98
CA ALA A 374 0.33 1.60 -18.52
C ALA A 374 1.12 1.93 -17.24
N LEU A 375 1.24 0.98 -16.31
CA LEU A 375 2.08 1.11 -15.11
C LEU A 375 3.56 1.25 -15.49
N LEU A 376 4.09 0.39 -16.38
CA LEU A 376 5.47 0.47 -16.85
C LEU A 376 5.75 1.80 -17.57
N TYR A 377 4.82 2.27 -18.41
CA TYR A 377 4.92 3.57 -19.05
C TYR A 377 4.94 4.70 -18.01
N GLY A 378 4.06 4.65 -17.02
CA GLY A 378 4.05 5.62 -15.91
C GLY A 378 5.38 5.62 -15.13
N ILE A 379 5.93 4.44 -14.83
CA ILE A 379 7.24 4.32 -14.18
C ILE A 379 8.32 5.02 -15.00
N ALA A 380 8.40 4.75 -16.30
CA ALA A 380 9.42 5.34 -17.18
C ALA A 380 9.34 6.87 -17.20
N VAL A 381 8.12 7.42 -17.37
CA VAL A 381 7.87 8.87 -17.40
C VAL A 381 8.23 9.52 -16.06
N TYR A 382 7.73 8.98 -14.97
CA TYR A 382 7.91 9.59 -13.65
C TYR A 382 9.35 9.44 -13.15
N TRP A 383 9.99 8.31 -13.39
CA TRP A 383 11.38 8.10 -13.02
C TRP A 383 12.33 9.10 -13.70
N GLN A 384 12.11 9.38 -15.00
CA GLN A 384 12.85 10.40 -15.74
C GLN A 384 12.57 11.80 -15.18
N GLY A 385 11.30 12.14 -14.97
CA GLY A 385 10.90 13.45 -14.45
C GLY A 385 11.43 13.74 -13.04
N LEU A 386 11.49 12.73 -12.16
CA LEU A 386 12.10 12.87 -10.83
C LEU A 386 13.62 13.10 -10.89
N GLY A 387 14.30 12.64 -11.95
CA GLY A 387 15.76 12.83 -12.14
C GLY A 387 16.13 14.19 -12.73
N SER A 388 15.30 14.72 -13.62
CA SER A 388 15.60 15.95 -14.37
C SER A 388 15.28 17.25 -13.63
N SER A 389 14.43 17.22 -12.62
CA SER A 389 14.01 18.44 -11.92
C SER A 389 15.01 18.85 -10.82
N THR A 390 16.25 19.17 -11.22
CA THR A 390 17.13 20.10 -10.50
C THR A 390 16.71 21.56 -10.73
N ALA A 391 15.76 21.80 -11.65
CA ALA A 391 15.24 23.11 -11.97
C ALA A 391 14.21 23.57 -10.93
N ALA A 392 14.62 24.59 -10.17
CA ALA A 392 13.84 25.66 -9.57
C ALA A 392 12.30 25.47 -9.53
N VAL A 393 11.78 25.08 -8.35
CA VAL A 393 10.50 25.60 -7.92
C VAL A 393 10.83 26.97 -7.29
N THR A 394 10.80 28.01 -8.10
CA THR A 394 10.67 29.40 -7.67
C THR A 394 9.29 29.61 -7.06
#